data_92fa48974b4a2c7093ec0874e0ba9755
#
_entry.id   92fa48974b4a2c7093ec0874e0ba9755
#
_cell.length_a   1.000
_cell.length_b   1.000
_cell.length_c   1.000
_cell.angle_alpha   90.00
_cell.angle_beta   90.00
_cell.angle_gamma   90.00
#
_symmetry.space_group_name_H-M   'P 1'
#
loop_
_entity.id
_entity.type
_entity.pdbx_description
1 polymer ?
#
loop_
_entity_poly.entity_id
_entity_poly.type
_entity_poly.pdbx_seq_one_letter_code
_entity_poly.pdbx_strand_id
1 'polypeptide(L)'
;AASDVYKRQDMERNGVQTLLIEGEQASGCAMTMITPDGERTFGTFLGAAATLCAEELSAEMFEGYDILHIEGYLVQDTSLILRAVQLAKEAGLSVSFDMASYNVVKDNYAIIRDLVENYVDILFANEEEALAYTGEEPRKATEILSRYCRIAVVKCGAQGSFVGREGIITEVPATPEVRVDSTGAGDLYASGFLYGLSQNCSLGVCGAIGSLLAGRVIKVIGTKMSDEIWTEIKLKVSSMVAEDIRH
;
A
#
# COMPACT_ATOMS: atom_id res chain seq x y z
N ALA A 1 5.73 -25.14 -2.15
CA ALA A 1 4.48 -25.81 -1.73
C ALA A 1 3.39 -25.61 -2.79
N ALA A 2 2.30 -26.43 -2.77
CA ALA A 2 1.22 -26.28 -3.75
C ALA A 2 0.57 -24.88 -3.73
N SER A 3 0.49 -24.23 -2.56
CA SER A 3 -0.01 -22.86 -2.41
C SER A 3 0.78 -21.82 -3.22
N ASP A 4 2.07 -21.99 -3.38
CA ASP A 4 2.94 -21.04 -4.09
C ASP A 4 2.73 -21.12 -5.60
N VAL A 5 2.49 -22.34 -6.11
CA VAL A 5 2.15 -22.55 -7.52
C VAL A 5 0.85 -21.84 -7.87
N TYR A 6 -0.17 -21.93 -7.01
CA TYR A 6 -1.45 -21.23 -7.25
C TYR A 6 -1.30 -19.72 -7.18
N LYS A 7 -0.53 -19.18 -6.22
CA LYS A 7 -0.25 -17.74 -6.13
C LYS A 7 0.46 -17.23 -7.38
N ARG A 8 1.54 -17.92 -7.80
CA ARG A 8 2.25 -17.57 -9.03
C ARG A 8 1.32 -17.55 -10.23
N GLN A 9 0.52 -18.61 -10.43
CA GLN A 9 -0.43 -18.70 -11.53
C GLN A 9 -1.47 -17.59 -11.52
N ASP A 10 -1.96 -17.19 -10.33
CA ASP A 10 -2.95 -16.12 -10.21
C ASP A 10 -2.32 -14.76 -10.57
N MET A 11 -1.11 -14.47 -10.11
CA MET A 11 -0.37 -13.26 -10.49
C MET A 11 -0.10 -13.21 -12.00
N GLU A 12 0.42 -14.30 -12.59
CA GLU A 12 0.73 -14.39 -14.02
C GLU A 12 -0.52 -14.23 -14.91
N ARG A 13 -1.66 -14.82 -14.51
CA ARG A 13 -2.96 -14.64 -15.20
C ARG A 13 -3.44 -13.19 -15.20
N ASN A 14 -3.05 -12.42 -14.18
CA ASN A 14 -3.36 -11.00 -14.08
C ASN A 14 -2.25 -10.09 -14.68
N GLY A 15 -1.29 -10.67 -15.40
CA GLY A 15 -0.24 -9.92 -16.09
C GLY A 15 0.89 -9.43 -15.17
N VAL A 16 0.99 -9.95 -13.94
CA VAL A 16 2.05 -9.61 -12.99
C VAL A 16 3.26 -10.49 -13.26
N GLN A 17 4.40 -9.89 -13.53
CA GLN A 17 5.67 -10.59 -13.62
C GLN A 17 6.14 -10.97 -12.21
N THR A 18 6.37 -12.27 -11.98
CA THR A 18 6.82 -12.76 -10.68
C THR A 18 8.33 -12.95 -10.67
N LEU A 19 9.01 -12.31 -9.71
CA LEU A 19 10.42 -12.54 -9.40
C LEU A 19 10.47 -13.28 -8.06
N LEU A 20 10.49 -14.61 -8.09
CA LEU A 20 10.46 -15.45 -6.89
C LEU A 20 11.84 -16.07 -6.66
N ILE A 21 12.35 -15.88 -5.46
CA ILE A 21 13.59 -16.50 -4.99
C ILE A 21 13.21 -17.76 -4.24
N GLU A 22 13.81 -18.89 -4.60
CA GLU A 22 13.57 -20.18 -3.95
C GLU A 22 14.45 -20.30 -2.70
N GLY A 23 13.80 -20.52 -1.55
CA GLY A 23 14.46 -20.77 -0.26
C GLY A 23 14.29 -22.20 0.21
N GLU A 24 15.11 -22.61 1.15
CA GLU A 24 15.05 -23.97 1.76
C GLU A 24 13.84 -24.14 2.72
N GLN A 25 13.33 -23.06 3.26
CA GLN A 25 12.22 -23.08 4.21
C GLN A 25 10.87 -23.18 3.50
N ALA A 26 9.87 -23.69 4.23
CA ALA A 26 8.50 -23.67 3.79
C ALA A 26 8.01 -22.21 3.63
N SER A 27 7.10 -22.00 2.66
CA SER A 27 6.46 -20.69 2.47
C SER A 27 5.73 -20.24 3.72
N GLY A 28 5.69 -18.92 3.92
CA GLY A 28 4.97 -18.32 5.02
C GLY A 28 3.46 -18.60 4.97
N CYS A 29 2.83 -18.54 6.12
CA CYS A 29 1.38 -18.59 6.25
C CYS A 29 0.89 -17.64 7.34
N ALA A 30 -0.31 -17.11 7.17
CA ALA A 30 -1.01 -16.33 8.19
C ALA A 30 -2.33 -17.02 8.53
N MET A 31 -2.51 -17.29 9.82
CA MET A 31 -3.76 -17.80 10.36
C MET A 31 -4.57 -16.62 10.89
N THR A 32 -5.76 -16.40 10.36
CA THR A 32 -6.65 -15.32 10.80
C THR A 32 -7.70 -15.87 11.74
N MET A 33 -7.77 -15.34 12.94
CA MET A 33 -8.85 -15.58 13.90
C MET A 33 -9.79 -14.39 13.88
N ILE A 34 -11.07 -14.61 13.66
CA ILE A 34 -12.10 -13.57 13.59
C ILE A 34 -13.05 -13.79 14.75
N THR A 35 -13.23 -12.76 15.60
CA THR A 35 -14.20 -12.79 16.69
C THR A 35 -15.60 -12.41 16.19
N PRO A 36 -16.69 -12.73 16.94
CA PRO A 36 -18.06 -12.44 16.49
C PRO A 36 -18.37 -10.97 16.25
N ASP A 37 -17.62 -10.04 16.83
CA ASP A 37 -17.68 -8.59 16.62
C ASP A 37 -16.87 -8.10 15.40
N GLY A 38 -16.21 -9.04 14.68
CA GLY A 38 -15.45 -8.75 13.47
C GLY A 38 -14.00 -8.30 13.70
N GLU A 39 -13.52 -8.36 14.95
CA GLU A 39 -12.10 -8.10 15.24
C GLU A 39 -11.24 -9.29 14.79
N ARG A 40 -10.01 -8.99 14.38
CA ARG A 40 -9.10 -9.98 13.79
C ARG A 40 -7.77 -10.01 14.49
N THR A 41 -7.29 -11.23 14.72
CA THR A 41 -5.95 -11.51 15.21
C THR A 41 -5.25 -12.44 14.23
N PHE A 42 -4.01 -12.14 13.92
CA PHE A 42 -3.20 -12.93 13.00
C PHE A 42 -2.12 -13.71 13.75
N GLY A 43 -2.08 -15.02 13.55
CA GLY A 43 -0.92 -15.86 13.86
C GLY A 43 -0.08 -16.02 12.60
N THR A 44 1.07 -15.32 12.51
CA THR A 44 1.89 -15.29 11.30
C THR A 44 3.15 -16.11 11.46
N PHE A 45 3.40 -17.00 10.50
CA PHE A 45 4.67 -17.67 10.27
C PHE A 45 5.24 -17.15 8.95
N LEU A 46 6.35 -16.43 9.01
CA LEU A 46 6.93 -15.77 7.82
C LEU A 46 7.57 -16.78 6.85
N GLY A 47 8.11 -17.90 7.36
CA GLY A 47 8.74 -18.93 6.53
C GLY A 47 9.87 -18.40 5.66
N ALA A 48 9.95 -18.87 4.41
CA ALA A 48 10.97 -18.46 3.46
C ALA A 48 11.00 -16.93 3.21
N ALA A 49 9.89 -16.22 3.39
CA ALA A 49 9.88 -14.77 3.23
C ALA A 49 10.80 -14.03 4.21
N ALA A 50 11.05 -14.62 5.39
CA ALA A 50 11.98 -14.06 6.38
C ALA A 50 13.46 -14.29 6.05
N THR A 51 13.76 -15.06 5.01
CA THR A 51 15.16 -15.34 4.60
C THR A 51 15.62 -14.49 3.42
N LEU A 52 14.72 -13.70 2.81
CA LEU A 52 15.10 -12.75 1.78
C LEU A 52 16.08 -11.72 2.36
N CYS A 53 17.22 -11.52 1.71
CA CYS A 53 18.27 -10.63 2.18
C CYS A 53 18.68 -9.61 1.11
N ALA A 54 19.43 -8.59 1.54
CA ALA A 54 19.84 -7.48 0.68
C ALA A 54 20.69 -7.93 -0.53
N GLU A 55 21.48 -8.99 -0.38
CA GLU A 55 22.36 -9.55 -1.40
C GLU A 55 21.61 -10.21 -2.56
N GLU A 56 20.36 -10.60 -2.33
CA GLU A 56 19.50 -11.20 -3.36
C GLU A 56 18.85 -10.15 -4.27
N LEU A 57 18.93 -8.86 -3.89
CA LEU A 57 18.42 -7.78 -4.71
C LEU A 57 19.46 -7.28 -5.71
N SER A 58 19.12 -7.34 -6.99
CA SER A 58 19.95 -6.82 -8.09
C SER A 58 19.31 -5.61 -8.78
N ALA A 59 20.11 -4.78 -9.44
CA ALA A 59 19.63 -3.59 -10.13
C ALA A 59 18.62 -3.90 -11.24
N GLU A 60 18.81 -5.05 -11.93
CA GLU A 60 17.95 -5.49 -13.03
C GLU A 60 16.50 -5.74 -12.58
N MET A 61 16.29 -6.04 -11.28
CA MET A 61 14.93 -6.23 -10.73
C MET A 61 14.11 -4.93 -10.71
N PHE A 62 14.76 -3.78 -10.83
CA PHE A 62 14.15 -2.45 -10.77
C PHE A 62 14.03 -1.77 -12.14
N GLU A 63 14.61 -2.37 -13.20
CA GLU A 63 14.58 -1.80 -14.55
C GLU A 63 13.18 -1.88 -15.18
N GLY A 64 12.77 -0.79 -15.82
CA GLY A 64 11.51 -0.73 -16.57
C GLY A 64 10.26 -0.51 -15.71
N TYR A 65 10.44 -0.14 -14.45
CA TYR A 65 9.37 0.24 -13.53
C TYR A 65 9.41 1.73 -13.22
N ASP A 66 8.27 2.31 -12.81
CA ASP A 66 8.15 3.71 -12.42
C ASP A 66 8.07 3.88 -10.89
N ILE A 67 7.54 2.88 -10.19
CA ILE A 67 7.27 2.94 -8.75
C ILE A 67 7.70 1.63 -8.08
N LEU A 68 8.47 1.74 -7.01
CA LEU A 68 8.65 0.68 -6.02
C LEU A 68 7.63 0.90 -4.90
N HIS A 69 6.73 -0.05 -4.66
CA HIS A 69 5.84 -0.03 -3.49
C HIS A 69 6.34 -1.00 -2.43
N ILE A 70 6.42 -0.52 -1.18
CA ILE A 70 6.95 -1.28 -0.04
C ILE A 70 5.93 -1.27 1.09
N GLU A 71 5.65 -2.45 1.62
CA GLU A 71 4.90 -2.65 2.85
C GLU A 71 5.79 -2.45 4.08
N GLY A 72 5.36 -1.66 5.03
CA GLY A 72 6.13 -1.28 6.22
C GLY A 72 6.56 -2.44 7.11
N TYR A 73 5.94 -3.62 6.99
CA TYR A 73 6.41 -4.83 7.69
C TYR A 73 7.85 -5.23 7.35
N LEU A 74 8.36 -4.79 6.19
CA LEU A 74 9.73 -5.08 5.75
C LEU A 74 10.81 -4.28 6.49
N VAL A 75 10.45 -3.26 7.28
CA VAL A 75 11.42 -2.47 8.08
C VAL A 75 12.13 -3.31 9.16
N GLN A 76 11.64 -4.51 9.45
CA GLN A 76 12.28 -5.44 10.39
C GLN A 76 13.65 -5.90 9.88
N ASP A 77 13.87 -5.97 8.57
CA ASP A 77 15.18 -6.11 7.95
C ASP A 77 15.64 -4.78 7.36
N THR A 78 16.40 -4.04 8.18
CA THR A 78 16.93 -2.72 7.81
C THR A 78 17.85 -2.79 6.61
N SER A 79 18.65 -3.85 6.45
CA SER A 79 19.60 -3.99 5.34
C SER A 79 18.84 -4.22 4.02
N LEU A 80 17.84 -5.08 4.04
CA LEU A 80 16.99 -5.38 2.89
C LEU A 80 16.26 -4.13 2.41
N ILE A 81 15.58 -3.41 3.33
CA ILE A 81 14.77 -2.25 2.93
C ILE A 81 15.64 -1.09 2.43
N LEU A 82 16.78 -0.81 3.06
CA LEU A 82 17.70 0.22 2.60
C LEU A 82 18.28 -0.12 1.22
N ARG A 83 18.65 -1.39 0.99
CA ARG A 83 19.11 -1.82 -0.32
C ARG A 83 18.04 -1.66 -1.40
N ALA A 84 16.79 -2.03 -1.10
CA ALA A 84 15.67 -1.90 -2.03
C ALA A 84 15.43 -0.45 -2.43
N VAL A 85 15.37 0.49 -1.45
CA VAL A 85 15.13 1.92 -1.76
C VAL A 85 16.31 2.55 -2.48
N GLN A 86 17.54 2.16 -2.18
CA GLN A 86 18.74 2.64 -2.90
C GLN A 86 18.70 2.21 -4.36
N LEU A 87 18.47 0.93 -4.64
CA LEU A 87 18.36 0.42 -6.02
C LEU A 87 17.21 1.08 -6.78
N ALA A 88 16.07 1.30 -6.13
CA ALA A 88 14.96 2.03 -6.74
C ALA A 88 15.35 3.46 -7.12
N LYS A 89 16.04 4.18 -6.23
CA LYS A 89 16.50 5.55 -6.53
C LYS A 89 17.57 5.58 -7.62
N GLU A 90 18.51 4.63 -7.62
CA GLU A 90 19.51 4.48 -8.69
C GLU A 90 18.85 4.22 -10.05
N ALA A 91 17.78 3.43 -10.09
CA ALA A 91 16.97 3.17 -11.29
C ALA A 91 15.99 4.31 -11.65
N GLY A 92 15.91 5.37 -10.84
CA GLY A 92 15.02 6.52 -11.08
C GLY A 92 13.55 6.31 -10.68
N LEU A 93 13.25 5.28 -9.89
CA LEU A 93 11.89 4.98 -9.45
C LEU A 93 11.43 5.96 -8.36
N SER A 94 10.12 6.21 -8.33
CA SER A 94 9.46 6.75 -7.14
C SER A 94 9.28 5.65 -6.10
N VAL A 95 9.60 5.95 -4.84
CA VAL A 95 9.39 5.02 -3.72
C VAL A 95 8.06 5.32 -3.04
N SER A 96 7.18 4.35 -3.01
CA SER A 96 5.91 4.34 -2.30
C SER A 96 6.02 3.45 -1.08
N PHE A 97 5.60 3.93 0.08
CA PHE A 97 5.71 3.24 1.35
C PHE A 97 4.39 3.28 2.12
N ASP A 98 3.86 2.13 2.57
CA ASP A 98 2.75 2.05 3.53
C ASP A 98 3.29 1.73 4.93
N MET A 99 2.84 2.45 5.94
CA MET A 99 3.34 2.31 7.32
C MET A 99 2.93 1.01 8.01
N ALA A 100 2.05 0.23 7.42
CA ALA A 100 1.59 -1.11 7.83
C ALA A 100 0.81 -1.20 9.15
N SER A 101 1.34 -0.72 10.28
CA SER A 101 0.62 -0.66 11.55
C SER A 101 1.29 0.30 12.54
N TYR A 102 0.50 0.80 13.51
CA TYR A 102 1.00 1.71 14.56
C TYR A 102 2.10 1.09 15.43
N ASN A 103 2.06 -0.23 15.66
CA ASN A 103 3.12 -0.96 16.38
C ASN A 103 4.41 -0.96 15.59
N VAL A 104 4.35 -1.26 14.28
CA VAL A 104 5.52 -1.21 13.40
C VAL A 104 6.15 0.18 13.42
N VAL A 105 5.32 1.24 13.35
CA VAL A 105 5.80 2.62 13.42
C VAL A 105 6.51 2.92 14.74
N LYS A 106 5.93 2.54 15.88
CA LYS A 106 6.53 2.78 17.20
C LYS A 106 7.83 2.02 17.40
N ASP A 107 7.82 0.72 17.07
CA ASP A 107 8.94 -0.17 17.34
C ASP A 107 10.13 0.11 16.40
N ASN A 108 9.86 0.69 15.21
CA ASN A 108 10.86 0.94 14.17
C ASN A 108 10.96 2.43 13.78
N TYR A 109 10.61 3.35 14.70
CA TYR A 109 10.52 4.78 14.41
C TYR A 109 11.77 5.35 13.73
N ALA A 110 12.97 4.98 14.19
CA ALA A 110 14.22 5.52 13.68
C ALA A 110 14.46 5.19 12.20
N ILE A 111 14.24 3.93 11.80
CA ILE A 111 14.40 3.51 10.39
C ILE A 111 13.27 4.06 9.53
N ILE A 112 12.02 4.06 10.00
CA ILE A 112 10.89 4.63 9.24
C ILE A 112 11.11 6.11 9.01
N ARG A 113 11.61 6.84 10.00
CA ARG A 113 11.96 8.25 9.85
C ARG A 113 13.05 8.46 8.80
N ASP A 114 14.12 7.67 8.84
CA ASP A 114 15.19 7.75 7.83
C ASP A 114 14.66 7.50 6.42
N LEU A 115 13.79 6.50 6.25
CA LEU A 115 13.15 6.20 4.97
C LEU A 115 12.27 7.36 4.49
N VAL A 116 11.42 7.90 5.36
CA VAL A 116 10.48 8.98 5.04
C VAL A 116 11.21 10.27 4.67
N GLU A 117 12.27 10.62 5.41
CA GLU A 117 13.02 11.86 5.19
C GLU A 117 13.96 11.79 3.97
N ASN A 118 14.43 10.60 3.57
CA ASN A 118 15.51 10.49 2.57
C ASN A 118 15.13 9.73 1.28
N TYR A 119 14.11 8.86 1.31
CA TYR A 119 13.83 7.96 0.18
C TYR A 119 12.39 7.97 -0.31
N VAL A 120 11.41 8.15 0.59
CA VAL A 120 9.98 7.97 0.27
C VAL A 120 9.43 9.19 -0.47
N ASP A 121 8.86 8.94 -1.65
CA ASP A 121 8.15 9.96 -2.44
C ASP A 121 6.65 9.97 -2.15
N ILE A 122 6.05 8.79 -1.91
CA ILE A 122 4.62 8.62 -1.69
C ILE A 122 4.44 7.82 -0.40
N LEU A 123 3.79 8.43 0.58
CA LEU A 123 3.57 7.81 1.88
C LEU A 123 2.09 7.53 2.10
N PHE A 124 1.78 6.31 2.52
CA PHE A 124 0.46 5.91 3.01
C PHE A 124 0.51 5.61 4.50
N ALA A 125 -0.47 6.13 5.22
CA ALA A 125 -0.71 5.83 6.63
C ALA A 125 -2.21 5.77 6.90
N ASN A 126 -2.63 5.10 7.97
CA ASN A 126 -3.93 5.29 8.58
C ASN A 126 -3.85 6.31 9.73
N GLU A 127 -4.98 6.57 10.41
CA GLU A 127 -5.07 7.53 11.52
C GLU A 127 -4.12 7.19 12.67
N GLU A 128 -4.05 5.91 13.05
CA GLU A 128 -3.23 5.44 14.18
C GLU A 128 -1.73 5.47 13.84
N GLU A 129 -1.37 5.12 12.63
CA GLU A 129 0.00 5.17 12.10
C GLU A 129 0.49 6.61 12.01
N ALA A 130 -0.34 7.50 11.44
CA ALA A 130 -0.04 8.92 11.33
C ALA A 130 0.13 9.58 12.71
N LEU A 131 -0.75 9.25 13.67
CA LEU A 131 -0.65 9.69 15.05
C LEU A 131 0.62 9.14 15.73
N ALA A 132 0.93 7.85 15.54
CA ALA A 132 2.13 7.23 16.11
C ALA A 132 3.43 7.87 15.61
N TYR A 133 3.45 8.29 14.34
CA TYR A 133 4.61 8.91 13.73
C TYR A 133 4.74 10.41 14.06
N THR A 134 3.65 11.18 13.95
CA THR A 134 3.67 12.64 14.05
C THR A 134 3.25 13.18 15.42
N GLY A 135 2.48 12.43 16.18
CA GLY A 135 1.80 12.89 17.40
C GLY A 135 0.57 13.77 17.14
N GLU A 136 0.09 13.89 15.90
CA GLU A 136 -0.92 14.84 15.47
C GLU A 136 -2.14 14.15 14.83
N GLU A 137 -3.29 14.85 14.85
CA GLU A 137 -4.51 14.42 14.18
C GLU A 137 -4.34 14.30 12.65
N PRO A 138 -5.14 13.47 11.96
CA PRO A 138 -4.89 13.06 10.57
C PRO A 138 -4.63 14.20 9.59
N ARG A 139 -5.44 15.26 9.62
CA ARG A 139 -5.27 16.41 8.72
C ARG A 139 -3.92 17.12 8.96
N LYS A 140 -3.57 17.33 10.22
CA LYS A 140 -2.29 17.98 10.60
C LYS A 140 -1.11 17.07 10.35
N ALA A 141 -1.25 15.78 10.63
CA ALA A 141 -0.26 14.76 10.30
C ALA A 141 0.03 14.75 8.78
N THR A 142 -1.01 14.80 7.93
CA THR A 142 -0.85 14.86 6.48
C THR A 142 -0.08 16.12 6.04
N GLU A 143 -0.37 17.27 6.64
CA GLU A 143 0.37 18.51 6.37
C GLU A 143 1.86 18.37 6.70
N ILE A 144 2.17 17.78 7.86
CA ILE A 144 3.56 17.54 8.29
C ILE A 144 4.26 16.56 7.34
N LEU A 145 3.65 15.41 7.09
CA LEU A 145 4.21 14.34 6.26
C LEU A 145 4.46 14.80 4.82
N SER A 146 3.57 15.64 4.26
CA SER A 146 3.70 16.18 2.90
C SER A 146 4.84 17.20 2.72
N ARG A 147 5.57 17.53 3.78
CA ARG A 147 6.81 18.33 3.72
C ARG A 147 8.05 17.45 3.56
N TYR A 148 7.97 16.19 3.95
CA TYR A 148 9.05 15.22 3.79
C TYR A 148 8.89 14.41 2.51
N CYS A 149 7.65 13.99 2.19
CA CYS A 149 7.33 13.21 1.00
C CYS A 149 6.65 14.10 -0.05
N ARG A 150 6.85 13.79 -1.32
CA ARG A 150 6.15 14.47 -2.44
C ARG A 150 4.63 14.35 -2.31
N ILE A 151 4.14 13.21 -1.83
CA ILE A 151 2.72 12.95 -1.58
C ILE A 151 2.59 12.20 -0.26
N ALA A 152 1.73 12.67 0.64
CA ALA A 152 1.35 11.97 1.85
C ALA A 152 -0.16 11.71 1.86
N VAL A 153 -0.55 10.50 2.22
CA VAL A 153 -1.95 10.07 2.29
C VAL A 153 -2.23 9.53 3.68
N VAL A 154 -3.22 10.11 4.36
CA VAL A 154 -3.72 9.59 5.64
C VAL A 154 -5.16 9.12 5.45
N LYS A 155 -5.35 7.81 5.57
CA LYS A 155 -6.63 7.09 5.41
C LYS A 155 -7.40 7.17 6.73
N CYS A 156 -8.66 7.64 6.71
CA CYS A 156 -9.52 7.85 7.89
C CYS A 156 -10.80 7.00 7.82
N GLY A 157 -10.71 5.79 7.31
CA GLY A 157 -11.80 4.84 7.22
C GLY A 157 -13.07 5.44 6.58
N ALA A 158 -14.18 5.42 7.31
CA ALA A 158 -15.45 5.95 6.83
C ALA A 158 -15.47 7.49 6.67
N GLN A 159 -14.49 8.19 7.21
CA GLN A 159 -14.36 9.65 7.06
C GLN A 159 -13.61 10.03 5.76
N GLY A 160 -13.10 9.07 5.01
CA GLY A 160 -12.36 9.31 3.79
C GLY A 160 -10.86 9.37 4.00
N SER A 161 -10.17 10.32 3.40
CA SER A 161 -8.72 10.48 3.52
C SER A 161 -8.29 11.92 3.27
N PHE A 162 -7.12 12.24 3.77
CA PHE A 162 -6.40 13.48 3.49
C PHE A 162 -5.21 13.17 2.58
N VAL A 163 -5.10 13.90 1.48
CA VAL A 163 -3.98 13.78 0.53
C VAL A 163 -3.22 15.11 0.52
N GLY A 164 -1.95 15.07 0.90
CA GLY A 164 -1.08 16.25 1.01
C GLY A 164 0.01 16.27 -0.04
N ARG A 165 0.25 17.46 -0.61
CA ARG A 165 1.42 17.76 -1.43
C ARG A 165 1.88 19.17 -1.09
N GLU A 166 3.17 19.34 -0.72
CA GLU A 166 3.77 20.65 -0.39
C GLU A 166 2.97 21.44 0.67
N GLY A 167 2.39 20.74 1.65
CA GLY A 167 1.55 21.33 2.70
C GLY A 167 0.11 21.68 2.28
N ILE A 168 -0.25 21.51 1.01
CA ILE A 168 -1.62 21.69 0.51
C ILE A 168 -2.38 20.38 0.69
N ILE A 169 -3.54 20.45 1.34
CA ILE A 169 -4.35 19.26 1.68
C ILE A 169 -5.60 19.20 0.82
N THR A 170 -5.78 18.07 0.14
CA THR A 170 -7.00 17.68 -0.54
C THR A 170 -7.76 16.67 0.32
N GLU A 171 -9.01 16.98 0.65
CA GLU A 171 -9.91 16.07 1.36
C GLU A 171 -10.62 15.17 0.34
N VAL A 172 -10.59 13.88 0.57
CA VAL A 172 -11.21 12.88 -0.31
C VAL A 172 -12.29 12.14 0.48
N PRO A 173 -13.56 12.20 0.08
CA PRO A 173 -14.63 11.50 0.78
C PRO A 173 -14.50 9.98 0.65
N ALA A 174 -14.95 9.25 1.67
CA ALA A 174 -15.08 7.80 1.58
C ALA A 174 -16.14 7.41 0.56
N THR A 175 -15.95 6.26 -0.11
CA THR A 175 -17.05 5.60 -0.82
C THR A 175 -17.95 4.92 0.22
N PRO A 176 -19.21 5.36 0.39
CA PRO A 176 -20.08 4.82 1.43
C PRO A 176 -20.45 3.37 1.12
N GLU A 177 -20.06 2.42 1.96
CA GLU A 177 -20.39 1.01 1.83
C GLU A 177 -20.58 0.36 3.20
N VAL A 178 -21.35 -0.73 3.23
CA VAL A 178 -21.53 -1.52 4.44
C VAL A 178 -20.33 -2.45 4.59
N ARG A 179 -19.59 -2.27 5.69
CA ARG A 179 -18.41 -3.09 5.98
C ARG A 179 -18.81 -4.50 6.42
N VAL A 180 -18.28 -5.49 5.72
CA VAL A 180 -18.31 -6.92 6.07
C VAL A 180 -16.97 -7.35 6.65
N ASP A 181 -15.87 -7.01 5.94
CA ASP A 181 -14.51 -7.33 6.33
C ASP A 181 -13.57 -6.21 5.83
N SER A 182 -12.71 -5.66 6.68
CA SER A 182 -11.79 -4.59 6.29
C SER A 182 -10.43 -5.07 5.78
N THR A 183 -10.25 -6.40 5.58
CA THR A 183 -9.01 -6.97 5.07
C THR A 183 -8.70 -6.42 3.67
N GLY A 184 -7.47 -5.91 3.48
CA GLY A 184 -7.00 -5.40 2.20
C GLY A 184 -7.55 -4.03 1.80
N ALA A 185 -8.33 -3.35 2.66
CA ALA A 185 -8.83 -2.01 2.35
C ALA A 185 -7.71 -0.99 2.13
N GLY A 186 -6.65 -1.05 2.96
CA GLY A 186 -5.45 -0.22 2.81
C GLY A 186 -4.73 -0.49 1.50
N ASP A 187 -4.49 -1.76 1.21
CA ASP A 187 -3.76 -2.22 0.02
C ASP A 187 -4.51 -1.83 -1.27
N LEU A 188 -5.83 -2.03 -1.29
CA LEU A 188 -6.68 -1.65 -2.41
C LEU A 188 -6.78 -0.13 -2.57
N TYR A 189 -6.79 0.63 -1.46
CA TYR A 189 -6.70 2.09 -1.52
C TYR A 189 -5.38 2.53 -2.17
N ALA A 190 -4.25 2.01 -1.68
CA ALA A 190 -2.92 2.32 -2.23
C ALA A 190 -2.82 1.94 -3.71
N SER A 191 -3.30 0.75 -4.08
CA SER A 191 -3.32 0.28 -5.47
C SER A 191 -4.12 1.21 -6.39
N GLY A 192 -5.33 1.60 -5.98
CA GLY A 192 -6.16 2.53 -6.75
C GLY A 192 -5.54 3.93 -6.86
N PHE A 193 -4.95 4.42 -5.78
CA PHE A 193 -4.26 5.70 -5.76
C PHE A 193 -3.05 5.72 -6.71
N LEU A 194 -2.19 4.70 -6.63
CA LEU A 194 -1.01 4.55 -7.49
C LEU A 194 -1.41 4.38 -8.96
N TYR A 195 -2.50 3.66 -9.24
CA TYR A 195 -3.06 3.60 -10.58
C TYR A 195 -3.47 4.98 -11.10
N GLY A 196 -4.20 5.77 -10.30
CA GLY A 196 -4.55 7.16 -10.66
C GLY A 196 -3.31 8.01 -10.98
N LEU A 197 -2.25 7.88 -10.17
CA LEU A 197 -0.97 8.56 -10.42
C LEU A 197 -0.33 8.12 -11.75
N SER A 198 -0.36 6.83 -12.07
CA SER A 198 0.18 6.31 -13.35
C SER A 198 -0.60 6.83 -14.57
N GLN A 199 -1.86 7.23 -14.37
CA GLN A 199 -2.69 7.86 -15.41
C GLN A 199 -2.57 9.40 -15.42
N ASN A 200 -1.67 9.98 -14.60
CA ASN A 200 -1.49 11.43 -14.42
C ASN A 200 -2.74 12.16 -13.91
N CYS A 201 -3.57 11.50 -13.13
CA CYS A 201 -4.75 12.11 -12.53
C CYS A 201 -4.38 13.11 -11.42
N SER A 202 -5.29 14.05 -11.16
CA SER A 202 -5.22 14.92 -9.98
C SER A 202 -5.25 14.11 -8.68
N LEU A 203 -4.68 14.64 -7.61
CA LEU A 203 -4.62 13.94 -6.32
C LEU A 203 -6.00 13.61 -5.75
N GLY A 204 -6.99 14.47 -6.02
CA GLY A 204 -8.38 14.22 -5.65
C GLY A 204 -8.94 12.99 -6.34
N VAL A 205 -8.69 12.83 -7.65
CA VAL A 205 -9.13 11.66 -8.42
C VAL A 205 -8.33 10.42 -8.02
N CYS A 206 -7.01 10.51 -7.81
CA CYS A 206 -6.23 9.38 -7.27
C CYS A 206 -6.84 8.86 -5.95
N GLY A 207 -7.13 9.77 -5.01
CA GLY A 207 -7.78 9.41 -3.75
C GLY A 207 -9.18 8.82 -3.92
N ALA A 208 -9.98 9.37 -4.83
CA ALA A 208 -11.32 8.86 -5.11
C ALA A 208 -11.29 7.45 -5.73
N ILE A 209 -10.33 7.14 -6.61
CA ILE A 209 -10.10 5.78 -7.13
C ILE A 209 -9.70 4.85 -5.98
N GLY A 210 -8.76 5.26 -5.12
CA GLY A 210 -8.37 4.50 -3.93
C GLY A 210 -9.55 4.22 -3.01
N SER A 211 -10.36 5.25 -2.72
CA SER A 211 -11.57 5.15 -1.90
C SER A 211 -12.61 4.19 -2.51
N LEU A 212 -12.78 4.21 -3.84
CA LEU A 212 -13.67 3.29 -4.55
C LEU A 212 -13.23 1.83 -4.37
N LEU A 213 -11.95 1.53 -4.60
CA LEU A 213 -11.42 0.16 -4.47
C LEU A 213 -11.53 -0.33 -3.02
N ALA A 214 -11.13 0.49 -2.05
CA ALA A 214 -11.27 0.19 -0.63
C ALA A 214 -12.73 -0.07 -0.24
N GLY A 215 -13.66 0.78 -0.70
CA GLY A 215 -15.09 0.60 -0.46
C GLY A 215 -15.65 -0.70 -1.06
N ARG A 216 -15.14 -1.15 -2.20
CA ARG A 216 -15.61 -2.40 -2.82
C ARG A 216 -15.08 -3.64 -2.10
N VAL A 217 -13.81 -3.64 -1.68
CA VAL A 217 -13.23 -4.82 -1.02
C VAL A 217 -13.82 -5.06 0.37
N ILE A 218 -14.18 -4.03 1.12
CA ILE A 218 -14.77 -4.22 2.47
C ILE A 218 -16.16 -4.88 2.48
N LYS A 219 -16.78 -5.09 1.33
CA LYS A 219 -18.09 -5.77 1.16
C LYS A 219 -17.96 -7.28 1.06
N VAL A 220 -16.77 -7.82 0.88
CA VAL A 220 -16.52 -9.26 0.75
C VAL A 220 -15.70 -9.76 1.93
N ILE A 221 -15.77 -11.08 2.18
CA ILE A 221 -14.89 -11.73 3.15
C ILE A 221 -13.54 -11.98 2.47
N GLY A 222 -12.45 -11.55 3.10
CA GLY A 222 -11.12 -11.59 2.51
C GLY A 222 -10.91 -10.51 1.44
N THR A 223 -9.96 -10.73 0.53
CA THR A 223 -9.54 -9.71 -0.46
C THR A 223 -9.96 -10.03 -1.89
N LYS A 224 -10.59 -11.18 -2.12
CA LYS A 224 -10.93 -11.65 -3.48
C LYS A 224 -12.33 -11.19 -3.89
N MET A 225 -12.37 -10.16 -4.71
CA MET A 225 -13.61 -9.67 -5.34
C MET A 225 -13.95 -10.49 -6.59
N SER A 226 -15.24 -10.60 -6.93
CA SER A 226 -15.69 -11.28 -8.14
C SER A 226 -15.39 -10.48 -9.41
N ASP A 227 -15.45 -11.15 -10.57
CA ASP A 227 -15.21 -10.52 -11.87
C ASP A 227 -16.25 -9.44 -12.19
N GLU A 228 -17.49 -9.58 -11.69
CA GLU A 228 -18.54 -8.57 -11.84
C GLU A 228 -18.18 -7.29 -11.08
N ILE A 229 -17.69 -7.42 -9.83
CA ILE A 229 -17.24 -6.26 -9.03
C ILE A 229 -16.05 -5.58 -9.74
N TRP A 230 -15.09 -6.35 -10.24
CA TRP A 230 -13.96 -5.81 -10.99
C TRP A 230 -14.39 -5.11 -12.27
N THR A 231 -15.39 -5.64 -12.98
CA THR A 231 -15.95 -5.01 -14.17
C THR A 231 -16.58 -3.65 -13.85
N GLU A 232 -17.36 -3.56 -12.77
CA GLU A 232 -17.94 -2.31 -12.29
C GLU A 232 -16.86 -1.29 -11.90
N ILE A 233 -15.83 -1.73 -11.15
CA ILE A 233 -14.71 -0.87 -10.77
C ILE A 233 -14.02 -0.31 -12.00
N LYS A 234 -13.65 -1.15 -12.97
CA LYS A 234 -12.95 -0.74 -14.19
C LYS A 234 -13.74 0.30 -14.99
N LEU A 235 -15.05 0.13 -15.12
CA LEU A 235 -15.91 1.11 -15.80
C LEU A 235 -15.93 2.46 -15.07
N LYS A 236 -16.10 2.47 -13.75
CA LYS A 236 -16.11 3.70 -12.96
C LYS A 236 -14.75 4.41 -13.00
N VAL A 237 -13.66 3.67 -12.79
CA VAL A 237 -12.31 4.23 -12.84
C VAL A 237 -12.03 4.83 -14.22
N SER A 238 -12.38 4.15 -15.31
CA SER A 238 -12.21 4.69 -16.66
C SER A 238 -12.97 6.00 -16.87
N SER A 239 -14.19 6.13 -16.32
CA SER A 239 -14.96 7.39 -16.36
C SER A 239 -14.25 8.50 -15.57
N MET A 240 -13.80 8.21 -14.34
CA MET A 240 -13.12 9.18 -13.48
C MET A 240 -11.83 9.71 -14.13
N VAL A 241 -11.01 8.82 -14.69
CA VAL A 241 -9.79 9.20 -15.42
C VAL A 241 -10.12 10.06 -16.65
N ALA A 242 -11.11 9.65 -17.45
CA ALA A 242 -11.50 10.40 -18.66
C ALA A 242 -12.10 11.78 -18.35
N GLU A 243 -12.73 11.96 -17.21
CA GLU A 243 -13.27 13.25 -16.76
C GLU A 243 -12.16 14.18 -16.27
N ASP A 244 -11.20 13.66 -15.51
CA ASP A 244 -10.08 14.43 -14.95
C ASP A 244 -9.14 14.96 -16.05
N ILE A 245 -8.85 14.15 -17.09
CA ILE A 245 -7.99 14.56 -18.22
C ILE A 245 -8.61 15.68 -19.08
N ARG A 246 -9.94 15.86 -19.01
CA ARG A 246 -10.64 16.91 -19.77
C ARG A 246 -10.64 18.28 -19.09
N HIS A 247 -10.22 18.34 -17.83
CA HIS A 247 -10.13 19.54 -17.01
C HIS A 247 -8.69 19.95 -16.74
#